data_3897d92f6d48cf402734dc224566bdd0
#
_entry.id   3897d92f6d48cf402734dc224566bdd0
#
_cell.length_a   1.000
_cell.length_b   1.000
_cell.length_c   1.000
_cell.angle_alpha   90.00
_cell.angle_beta   90.00
_cell.angle_gamma   90.00
#
_symmetry.space_group_name_H-M   'P 1'
#
loop_
_entity.id
_entity.type
_entity.pdbx_description
1 polymer ?
#
loop_
_entity_poly.entity_id
_entity_poly.type
_entity_poly.pdbx_seq_one_letter_code
_entity_poly.pdbx_strand_id
1 'polypeptide(L)'
;MPSSSRAAGAPGAPLSEFDLIRRFFTRPARKAVLGVGDDCALIEGRPGHHLAISTDMLVSGRHFFPDVAPRALGHKALAVNLSDLAAMGAEPRAFTLALALPEADPDWLGELAAGMLALADAHGCELIGGDTTRGPLTLSLTVLGDVPAGMALRRDAARPGDDIWISGTLGDARLALGDCRGEWLLPEPDFTQVRPRMDTPVPRVALGMALRGVAHAALDISDGLLGDLGHILERSQAGALLDVDALPRSAVLAEQPEARQRECTLAGGDDYELCFTAPAGAREEIAAIGARLGLPLTRVGNITPEPGLRLVDREGNPCTYGGSSFDHFASP
;
A
#
# COMPACT_ATOMS: atom_id res chain seq x y z
N MET A 1 -20.30 -27.43 34.25
CA MET A 1 -19.29 -28.52 34.19
C MET A 1 -19.76 -29.56 33.22
N PRO A 2 -19.04 -29.99 32.18
CA PRO A 2 -17.70 -30.53 32.26
C PRO A 2 -16.73 -29.91 31.22
N SER A 3 -15.47 -29.79 31.64
CA SER A 3 -14.31 -29.50 30.84
C SER A 3 -14.01 -30.60 29.83
N SER A 4 -14.10 -30.34 28.52
CA SER A 4 -13.49 -31.19 27.50
C SER A 4 -12.13 -30.62 27.10
N SER A 5 -11.08 -31.04 27.80
CA SER A 5 -9.72 -30.95 27.30
C SER A 5 -9.60 -31.86 26.08
N ARG A 6 -9.71 -31.34 24.86
CA ARG A 6 -9.28 -32.06 23.66
C ARG A 6 -7.75 -32.10 23.65
N ALA A 7 -7.21 -33.29 23.66
CA ALA A 7 -5.80 -33.61 23.64
C ALA A 7 -5.11 -32.97 22.42
N ALA A 8 -3.88 -32.49 22.66
CA ALA A 8 -2.96 -32.12 21.60
C ALA A 8 -2.83 -33.26 20.58
N GLY A 9 -3.05 -32.97 19.30
CA GLY A 9 -2.97 -33.95 18.23
C GLY A 9 -1.62 -34.66 18.21
N ALA A 10 -1.63 -35.92 17.81
CA ALA A 10 -0.44 -36.76 17.66
C ALA A 10 0.56 -36.08 16.68
N PRO A 11 1.88 -36.18 16.91
CA PRO A 11 2.88 -35.66 15.99
C PRO A 11 2.73 -36.28 14.60
N GLY A 12 2.44 -35.48 13.57
CA GLY A 12 2.28 -35.89 12.18
C GLY A 12 0.84 -35.91 11.63
N ALA A 13 -0.18 -35.55 12.42
CA ALA A 13 -1.53 -35.36 11.88
C ALA A 13 -1.64 -34.00 11.15
N PRO A 14 -2.36 -33.95 10.01
CA PRO A 14 -2.60 -32.66 9.33
C PRO A 14 -3.35 -31.70 10.26
N LEU A 15 -2.91 -30.45 10.31
CA LEU A 15 -3.55 -29.41 11.11
C LEU A 15 -4.96 -29.14 10.56
N SER A 16 -5.94 -29.09 11.45
CA SER A 16 -7.28 -28.61 11.09
C SER A 16 -7.27 -27.10 10.90
N GLU A 17 -8.29 -26.55 10.23
CA GLU A 17 -8.50 -25.10 10.09
C GLU A 17 -8.40 -24.37 11.43
N PHE A 18 -9.10 -24.86 12.47
CA PHE A 18 -9.05 -24.26 13.80
C PHE A 18 -7.67 -24.37 14.47
N ASP A 19 -6.88 -25.40 14.16
CA ASP A 19 -5.50 -25.52 14.65
C ASP A 19 -4.61 -24.47 13.97
N LEU A 20 -4.81 -24.19 12.67
CA LEU A 20 -4.10 -23.14 11.94
C LEU A 20 -4.43 -21.76 12.51
N ILE A 21 -5.72 -21.45 12.67
CA ILE A 21 -6.17 -20.17 13.23
C ILE A 21 -5.58 -19.96 14.62
N ARG A 22 -5.72 -20.96 15.49
CA ARG A 22 -5.21 -20.89 16.86
C ARG A 22 -3.69 -20.71 16.93
N ARG A 23 -2.95 -21.42 16.09
CA ARG A 23 -1.48 -21.45 16.13
C ARG A 23 -0.86 -20.18 15.53
N PHE A 24 -1.39 -19.68 14.42
CA PHE A 24 -0.73 -18.64 13.61
C PHE A 24 -1.41 -17.26 13.68
N PHE A 25 -2.71 -17.23 13.92
CA PHE A 25 -3.51 -16.00 13.78
C PHE A 25 -4.23 -15.57 15.06
N THR A 26 -4.17 -16.36 16.15
CA THR A 26 -4.77 -15.97 17.42
C THR A 26 -3.76 -15.27 18.32
N ARG A 27 -4.11 -14.05 18.77
CA ARG A 27 -3.38 -13.26 19.77
C ARG A 27 -4.36 -12.67 20.77
N PRO A 28 -3.92 -12.33 22.02
CA PRO A 28 -4.77 -11.58 22.95
C PRO A 28 -5.17 -10.24 22.36
N ALA A 29 -6.45 -9.91 22.41
CA ALA A 29 -6.97 -8.62 21.99
C ALA A 29 -6.39 -7.51 22.86
N ARG A 30 -5.95 -6.41 22.25
CA ARG A 30 -5.37 -5.24 22.93
C ARG A 30 -6.24 -4.00 22.75
N LYS A 31 -6.79 -3.80 21.55
CA LYS A 31 -7.63 -2.66 21.17
C LYS A 31 -9.08 -3.07 20.89
N ALA A 32 -9.29 -4.30 20.42
CA ALA A 32 -10.61 -4.85 20.27
C ALA A 32 -11.18 -5.28 21.63
N VAL A 33 -12.48 -5.14 21.84
CA VAL A 33 -13.21 -5.66 22.99
C VAL A 33 -13.24 -7.18 22.95
N LEU A 34 -13.38 -7.74 21.73
CA LEU A 34 -13.33 -9.16 21.44
C LEU A 34 -12.60 -9.35 20.08
N GLY A 35 -11.61 -10.23 20.05
CA GLY A 35 -10.83 -10.54 18.86
C GLY A 35 -11.15 -11.93 18.29
N VAL A 36 -10.11 -12.60 17.74
CA VAL A 36 -10.21 -13.93 17.15
C VAL A 36 -10.70 -14.95 18.16
N GLY A 37 -11.68 -15.79 17.77
CA GLY A 37 -12.16 -16.92 18.56
C GLY A 37 -13.67 -16.95 18.84
N ASP A 38 -14.42 -15.99 18.33
CA ASP A 38 -15.87 -15.94 18.36
C ASP A 38 -16.41 -15.67 16.94
N ASP A 39 -17.74 -15.70 16.77
CA ASP A 39 -18.39 -15.51 15.46
C ASP A 39 -18.10 -14.11 14.86
N CYS A 40 -17.91 -13.11 15.73
CA CYS A 40 -17.56 -11.74 15.33
C CYS A 40 -16.54 -11.13 16.29
N ALA A 41 -15.68 -10.28 15.77
CA ALA A 41 -14.90 -9.35 16.60
C ALA A 41 -15.78 -8.16 17.05
N LEU A 42 -15.45 -7.58 18.22
CA LEU A 42 -16.11 -6.38 18.73
C LEU A 42 -15.09 -5.25 18.86
N ILE A 43 -15.37 -4.12 18.22
CA ILE A 43 -14.57 -2.90 18.28
C ILE A 43 -15.43 -1.76 18.81
N GLU A 44 -14.94 -1.05 19.83
CA GLU A 44 -15.60 0.15 20.32
C GLU A 44 -15.34 1.33 19.36
N GLY A 45 -16.38 2.10 19.02
CA GLY A 45 -16.25 3.31 18.22
C GLY A 45 -15.50 4.41 19.00
N ARG A 46 -14.62 5.15 18.32
CA ARG A 46 -13.90 6.29 18.91
C ARG A 46 -14.70 7.58 18.73
N PRO A 47 -15.16 8.23 19.82
CA PRO A 47 -15.93 9.47 19.71
C PRO A 47 -15.18 10.54 18.90
N GLY A 48 -15.90 11.29 18.05
CA GLY A 48 -15.32 12.35 17.21
C GLY A 48 -14.47 11.85 16.03
N HIS A 49 -14.50 10.56 15.71
CA HIS A 49 -13.79 9.98 14.58
C HIS A 49 -14.75 9.26 13.64
N HIS A 50 -14.36 9.20 12.37
CA HIS A 50 -14.95 8.29 11.40
C HIS A 50 -14.09 7.02 11.34
N LEU A 51 -14.74 5.88 11.09
CA LEU A 51 -14.05 4.63 10.79
C LEU A 51 -13.78 4.57 9.28
N ALA A 52 -12.50 4.54 8.89
CA ALA A 52 -12.07 4.26 7.53
C ALA A 52 -11.95 2.76 7.37
N ILE A 53 -12.46 2.22 6.25
CA ILE A 53 -12.45 0.79 5.96
C ILE A 53 -12.00 0.61 4.51
N SER A 54 -11.02 -0.26 4.28
CA SER A 54 -10.61 -0.69 2.94
C SER A 54 -10.40 -2.19 2.88
N THR A 55 -10.43 -2.74 1.67
CA THR A 55 -10.21 -4.17 1.42
C THR A 55 -9.44 -4.37 0.13
N ASP A 56 -8.30 -5.07 0.23
CA ASP A 56 -7.54 -5.54 -0.91
C ASP A 56 -7.46 -7.06 -0.96
N MET A 57 -7.29 -7.56 -2.19
CA MET A 57 -7.12 -8.97 -2.47
C MET A 57 -5.85 -9.23 -3.27
N LEU A 58 -5.00 -10.13 -2.78
CA LEU A 58 -3.80 -10.59 -3.47
C LEU A 58 -4.00 -12.03 -3.96
N VAL A 59 -3.80 -12.26 -5.25
CA VAL A 59 -3.97 -13.56 -5.92
C VAL A 59 -2.63 -14.01 -6.47
N SER A 60 -2.26 -15.26 -6.19
CA SER A 60 -1.02 -15.88 -6.71
C SER A 60 -0.96 -15.87 -8.23
N GLY A 61 0.20 -15.53 -8.79
CA GLY A 61 0.42 -15.40 -10.22
C GLY A 61 -0.15 -14.11 -10.84
N ARG A 62 -0.86 -13.28 -10.05
CA ARG A 62 -1.36 -11.98 -10.51
C ARG A 62 -0.68 -10.82 -9.76
N HIS A 63 -0.72 -10.84 -8.43
CA HIS A 63 -0.19 -9.78 -7.58
C HIS A 63 1.16 -10.12 -6.94
N PHE A 64 1.52 -11.38 -6.98
CA PHE A 64 2.81 -11.89 -6.50
C PHE A 64 3.17 -13.19 -7.24
N PHE A 65 4.45 -13.47 -7.31
CA PHE A 65 4.95 -14.71 -7.91
C PHE A 65 4.69 -15.90 -6.99
N PRO A 66 4.39 -17.11 -7.54
CA PRO A 66 4.11 -18.29 -6.73
C PRO A 66 5.24 -18.70 -5.78
N ASP A 67 6.47 -18.31 -6.07
CA ASP A 67 7.70 -18.61 -5.32
C ASP A 67 8.12 -17.48 -4.36
N VAL A 68 7.25 -16.46 -4.15
CA VAL A 68 7.54 -15.38 -3.21
C VAL A 68 7.76 -15.93 -1.81
N ALA A 69 8.74 -15.39 -1.09
CA ALA A 69 8.99 -15.74 0.30
C ALA A 69 7.74 -15.46 1.16
N PRO A 70 7.23 -16.44 1.93
CA PRO A 70 5.97 -16.28 2.66
C PRO A 70 6.00 -15.12 3.67
N ARG A 71 7.14 -14.86 4.29
CA ARG A 71 7.32 -13.68 5.17
C ARG A 71 7.12 -12.36 4.43
N ALA A 72 7.66 -12.24 3.24
CA ALA A 72 7.49 -11.04 2.40
C ALA A 72 6.04 -10.92 1.92
N LEU A 73 5.40 -12.03 1.53
CA LEU A 73 3.98 -12.03 1.16
C LEU A 73 3.08 -11.59 2.31
N GLY A 74 3.32 -12.08 3.53
CA GLY A 74 2.58 -11.65 4.72
C GLY A 74 2.72 -10.16 4.99
N HIS A 75 3.94 -9.62 4.86
CA HIS A 75 4.21 -8.19 4.95
C HIS A 75 3.44 -7.42 3.86
N LYS A 76 3.62 -7.79 2.59
CA LYS A 76 2.99 -7.11 1.45
C LYS A 76 1.47 -7.09 1.59
N ALA A 77 0.85 -8.21 1.96
CA ALA A 77 -0.59 -8.32 2.07
C ALA A 77 -1.19 -7.31 3.07
N LEU A 78 -0.51 -7.04 4.18
CA LEU A 78 -0.94 -6.00 5.11
C LEU A 78 -0.51 -4.61 4.67
N ALA A 79 0.68 -4.46 4.07
CA ALA A 79 1.24 -3.17 3.68
C ALA A 79 0.38 -2.44 2.65
N VAL A 80 -0.13 -3.16 1.64
CA VAL A 80 -0.99 -2.57 0.59
C VAL A 80 -2.27 -2.00 1.20
N ASN A 81 -2.89 -2.71 2.12
CA ASN A 81 -4.08 -2.26 2.85
C ASN A 81 -3.79 -1.08 3.80
N LEU A 82 -2.64 -1.09 4.49
CA LEU A 82 -2.23 0.04 5.33
C LEU A 82 -1.92 1.29 4.50
N SER A 83 -1.55 1.12 3.22
CA SER A 83 -1.35 2.20 2.28
C SER A 83 -2.65 2.97 2.00
N ASP A 84 -3.78 2.28 1.85
CA ASP A 84 -5.10 2.90 1.74
C ASP A 84 -5.43 3.75 2.98
N LEU A 85 -5.17 3.21 4.17
CA LEU A 85 -5.37 3.98 5.42
C LEU A 85 -4.46 5.21 5.47
N ALA A 86 -3.21 5.07 5.01
CA ALA A 86 -2.27 6.19 4.91
C ALA A 86 -2.79 7.26 3.94
N ALA A 87 -3.30 6.87 2.77
CA ALA A 87 -3.88 7.75 1.77
C ALA A 87 -5.05 8.57 2.32
N MET A 88 -5.83 7.99 3.23
CA MET A 88 -6.95 8.66 3.91
C MET A 88 -6.53 9.44 5.16
N GLY A 89 -5.25 9.38 5.54
CA GLY A 89 -4.78 9.92 6.81
C GLY A 89 -5.35 9.19 8.02
N ALA A 90 -5.75 7.93 7.92
CA ALA A 90 -6.33 7.16 9.00
C ALA A 90 -5.25 6.52 9.89
N GLU A 91 -5.50 6.47 11.20
CA GLU A 91 -4.70 5.74 12.17
C GLU A 91 -5.14 4.27 12.17
N PRO A 92 -4.26 3.30 11.84
CA PRO A 92 -4.63 1.89 11.82
C PRO A 92 -5.10 1.39 13.19
N ARG A 93 -6.14 0.54 13.19
CA ARG A 93 -6.67 -0.08 14.41
C ARG A 93 -6.66 -1.58 14.36
N ALA A 94 -7.26 -2.13 13.32
CA ALA A 94 -7.50 -3.55 13.22
C ALA A 94 -7.61 -3.99 11.77
N PHE A 95 -7.48 -5.30 11.56
CA PHE A 95 -7.75 -5.93 10.29
C PHE A 95 -8.32 -7.34 10.46
N THR A 96 -9.00 -7.83 9.42
CA THR A 96 -9.38 -9.22 9.26
C THR A 96 -8.65 -9.83 8.08
N LEU A 97 -8.45 -11.16 8.10
CA LEU A 97 -7.79 -11.91 7.03
C LEU A 97 -8.70 -13.03 6.54
N ALA A 98 -9.12 -12.99 5.28
CA ALA A 98 -9.68 -14.12 4.57
C ALA A 98 -8.56 -14.78 3.73
N LEU A 99 -8.23 -16.05 4.04
CA LEU A 99 -7.10 -16.77 3.48
C LEU A 99 -7.57 -18.07 2.82
N ALA A 100 -7.37 -18.18 1.51
CA ALA A 100 -7.47 -19.46 0.81
C ALA A 100 -6.07 -20.00 0.51
N LEU A 101 -5.82 -21.29 0.83
CA LEU A 101 -4.53 -21.95 0.56
C LEU A 101 -4.75 -23.35 -0.04
N PRO A 102 -3.83 -23.79 -0.93
CA PRO A 102 -3.93 -25.12 -1.53
C PRO A 102 -3.67 -26.23 -0.50
N GLU A 103 -2.80 -25.99 0.46
CA GLU A 103 -2.42 -26.92 1.52
C GLU A 103 -2.03 -26.19 2.81
N ALA A 104 -2.14 -26.91 3.93
CA ALA A 104 -1.83 -26.40 5.26
C ALA A 104 -0.38 -26.71 5.64
N ASP A 105 0.58 -25.99 5.08
CA ASP A 105 2.00 -26.09 5.47
C ASP A 105 2.29 -25.21 6.69
N PRO A 106 2.61 -25.79 7.86
CA PRO A 106 2.84 -25.05 9.09
C PRO A 106 4.06 -24.10 9.05
N ASP A 107 5.11 -24.48 8.33
CA ASP A 107 6.35 -23.69 8.26
C ASP A 107 6.12 -22.47 7.36
N TRP A 108 5.47 -22.67 6.21
CA TRP A 108 5.06 -21.61 5.30
C TRP A 108 4.09 -20.62 5.99
N LEU A 109 3.07 -21.14 6.69
CA LEU A 109 2.11 -20.31 7.42
C LEU A 109 2.76 -19.56 8.59
N GLY A 110 3.73 -20.17 9.27
CA GLY A 110 4.50 -19.52 10.33
C GLY A 110 5.24 -18.29 9.83
N GLU A 111 5.90 -18.37 8.67
CA GLU A 111 6.61 -17.27 8.07
C GLU A 111 5.65 -16.19 7.52
N LEU A 112 4.55 -16.59 6.88
CA LEU A 112 3.52 -15.66 6.42
C LEU A 112 2.97 -14.83 7.60
N ALA A 113 2.55 -15.51 8.66
CA ALA A 113 2.03 -14.87 9.87
C ALA A 113 3.09 -13.97 10.51
N ALA A 114 4.34 -14.41 10.59
CA ALA A 114 5.43 -13.61 11.16
C ALA A 114 5.67 -12.30 10.40
N GLY A 115 5.65 -12.31 9.07
CA GLY A 115 5.79 -11.11 8.25
C GLY A 115 4.62 -10.14 8.45
N MET A 116 3.40 -10.65 8.38
CA MET A 116 2.17 -9.86 8.55
C MET A 116 2.07 -9.24 9.95
N LEU A 117 2.28 -10.05 10.98
CA LEU A 117 2.11 -9.62 12.37
C LEU A 117 3.23 -8.69 12.84
N ALA A 118 4.45 -8.79 12.28
CA ALA A 118 5.52 -7.83 12.56
C ALA A 118 5.16 -6.43 12.05
N LEU A 119 4.59 -6.32 10.84
CA LEU A 119 4.12 -5.05 10.31
C LEU A 119 2.90 -4.53 11.08
N ALA A 120 1.98 -5.41 11.46
CA ALA A 120 0.82 -5.10 12.28
C ALA A 120 1.24 -4.48 13.63
N ASP A 121 2.22 -5.08 14.31
CA ASP A 121 2.76 -4.57 15.57
C ASP A 121 3.43 -3.19 15.39
N ALA A 122 4.19 -2.99 14.30
CA ALA A 122 4.86 -1.71 14.01
C ALA A 122 3.86 -0.54 13.81
N HIS A 123 2.68 -0.83 13.27
CA HIS A 123 1.63 0.16 13.04
C HIS A 123 0.51 0.13 14.10
N GLY A 124 0.63 -0.71 15.13
CA GLY A 124 -0.38 -0.89 16.14
C GLY A 124 -1.74 -1.34 15.58
N CYS A 125 -1.73 -2.09 14.47
CA CYS A 125 -2.89 -2.66 13.81
C CYS A 125 -3.11 -4.10 14.31
N GLU A 126 -4.31 -4.47 14.73
CA GLU A 126 -4.57 -5.74 15.39
C GLU A 126 -5.34 -6.70 14.48
N LEU A 127 -4.86 -7.94 14.31
CA LEU A 127 -5.65 -9.00 13.67
C LEU A 127 -6.79 -9.41 14.61
N ILE A 128 -8.04 -9.18 14.19
CA ILE A 128 -9.22 -9.37 15.06
C ILE A 128 -10.15 -10.49 14.58
N GLY A 129 -9.97 -11.00 13.39
CA GLY A 129 -10.83 -12.05 12.83
C GLY A 129 -10.44 -12.42 11.42
N GLY A 130 -11.26 -13.24 10.81
CA GLY A 130 -11.07 -13.66 9.42
C GLY A 130 -11.64 -15.04 9.15
N ASP A 131 -11.20 -15.61 8.03
CA ASP A 131 -11.62 -16.94 7.57
C ASP A 131 -10.42 -17.65 6.94
N THR A 132 -10.40 -18.98 7.00
CA THR A 132 -9.36 -19.80 6.38
C THR A 132 -10.00 -20.99 5.68
N THR A 133 -9.77 -21.13 4.38
CA THR A 133 -10.34 -22.17 3.57
C THR A 133 -9.32 -22.83 2.64
N ARG A 134 -9.66 -23.98 2.08
CA ARG A 134 -8.85 -24.62 1.04
C ARG A 134 -9.22 -24.08 -0.33
N GLY A 135 -8.23 -23.59 -1.09
CA GLY A 135 -8.42 -23.08 -2.44
C GLY A 135 -7.12 -22.62 -3.08
N PRO A 136 -7.18 -22.00 -4.25
CA PRO A 136 -6.03 -21.30 -4.82
C PRO A 136 -5.50 -20.24 -3.86
N LEU A 137 -4.16 -20.09 -3.77
CA LEU A 137 -3.55 -19.16 -2.83
C LEU A 137 -4.03 -17.71 -3.09
N THR A 138 -4.81 -17.22 -2.15
CA THR A 138 -5.44 -15.90 -2.20
C THR A 138 -5.53 -15.34 -0.78
N LEU A 139 -5.14 -14.09 -0.62
CA LEU A 139 -5.25 -13.34 0.63
C LEU A 139 -6.16 -12.14 0.40
N SER A 140 -7.18 -11.98 1.22
CA SER A 140 -8.00 -10.76 1.25
C SER A 140 -8.01 -10.21 2.67
N LEU A 141 -7.56 -8.97 2.81
CA LEU A 141 -7.55 -8.30 4.10
C LEU A 141 -8.53 -7.13 4.07
N THR A 142 -9.24 -6.98 5.17
CA THR A 142 -10.04 -5.77 5.41
C THR A 142 -9.42 -5.03 6.58
N VAL A 143 -8.99 -3.79 6.34
CA VAL A 143 -8.38 -2.92 7.36
C VAL A 143 -9.37 -1.89 7.86
N LEU A 144 -9.22 -1.54 9.14
CA LEU A 144 -10.02 -0.55 9.83
C LEU A 144 -9.09 0.47 10.49
N GLY A 145 -9.37 1.76 10.28
CA GLY A 145 -8.60 2.85 10.89
C GLY A 145 -9.49 3.99 11.32
N ASP A 146 -9.01 4.79 12.27
CA ASP A 146 -9.71 5.98 12.76
C ASP A 146 -9.16 7.24 12.09
N VAL A 147 -10.05 8.10 11.63
CA VAL A 147 -9.70 9.45 11.19
C VAL A 147 -10.58 10.47 11.91
N PRO A 148 -10.02 11.55 12.49
CA PRO A 148 -10.84 12.58 13.12
C PRO A 148 -11.87 13.14 12.15
N ALA A 149 -13.09 13.37 12.60
CA ALA A 149 -14.17 13.86 11.77
C ALA A 149 -13.78 15.17 11.06
N GLY A 150 -13.93 15.20 9.74
CA GLY A 150 -13.54 16.34 8.90
C GLY A 150 -12.05 16.41 8.52
N MET A 151 -11.20 15.46 8.95
CA MET A 151 -9.75 15.48 8.70
C MET A 151 -9.28 14.41 7.71
N ALA A 152 -10.19 13.64 7.12
CA ALA A 152 -9.85 12.66 6.10
C ALA A 152 -9.27 13.34 4.85
N LEU A 153 -8.16 12.80 4.37
CA LEU A 153 -7.61 13.18 3.06
C LEU A 153 -8.47 12.51 1.97
N ARG A 154 -8.92 13.29 1.00
CA ARG A 154 -9.89 12.80 0.02
C ARG A 154 -9.42 13.10 -1.39
N ARG A 155 -9.73 12.23 -2.34
CA ARG A 155 -9.39 12.43 -3.76
C ARG A 155 -10.12 13.62 -4.41
N ASP A 156 -11.27 14.04 -3.86
CA ASP A 156 -12.15 15.08 -4.40
C ASP A 156 -11.90 16.49 -3.83
N ALA A 157 -10.75 16.72 -3.19
CA ALA A 157 -10.49 17.96 -2.47
C ALA A 157 -9.31 18.77 -3.03
N ALA A 158 -8.67 18.35 -4.13
CA ALA A 158 -7.61 19.10 -4.79
C ALA A 158 -8.15 20.43 -5.36
N ARG A 159 -7.33 21.48 -5.32
CA ARG A 159 -7.71 22.84 -5.73
C ARG A 159 -6.73 23.40 -6.74
N PRO A 160 -7.21 24.15 -7.76
CA PRO A 160 -6.33 24.88 -8.65
C PRO A 160 -5.34 25.76 -7.86
N GLY A 161 -4.06 25.67 -8.20
CA GLY A 161 -2.96 26.35 -7.49
C GLY A 161 -2.30 25.51 -6.39
N ASP A 162 -2.83 24.32 -6.06
CA ASP A 162 -2.12 23.38 -5.20
C ASP A 162 -0.86 22.86 -5.89
N ASP A 163 0.22 22.68 -5.13
CA ASP A 163 1.37 21.88 -5.56
C ASP A 163 1.02 20.39 -5.47
N ILE A 164 1.60 19.59 -6.38
CA ILE A 164 1.53 18.13 -6.37
C ILE A 164 2.84 17.59 -5.77
N TRP A 165 2.73 16.70 -4.83
CA TRP A 165 3.84 16.12 -4.07
C TRP A 165 3.83 14.59 -4.14
N ILE A 166 5.03 13.99 -4.17
CA ILE A 166 5.26 12.55 -4.09
C ILE A 166 6.16 12.26 -2.89
N SER A 167 5.81 11.25 -2.10
CA SER A 167 6.68 10.73 -1.05
C SER A 167 7.69 9.71 -1.60
N GLY A 168 8.86 9.61 -0.98
CA GLY A 168 9.88 8.59 -1.29
C GLY A 168 10.37 8.62 -2.73
N THR A 169 10.41 7.46 -3.37
CA THR A 169 10.81 7.26 -4.78
C THR A 169 9.83 6.35 -5.49
N LEU A 170 9.67 6.54 -6.81
CA LEU A 170 8.79 5.75 -7.66
C LEU A 170 9.56 4.81 -8.58
N GLY A 171 8.90 3.74 -8.97
CA GLY A 171 9.25 2.89 -10.10
C GLY A 171 10.18 1.72 -9.78
N ASP A 172 10.74 1.62 -8.59
CA ASP A 172 11.64 0.51 -8.24
C ASP A 172 10.91 -0.85 -8.21
N ALA A 173 9.65 -0.87 -7.80
CA ALA A 173 8.83 -2.08 -7.82
C ALA A 173 8.60 -2.56 -9.27
N ARG A 174 8.25 -1.65 -10.19
CA ARG A 174 8.12 -1.97 -11.62
C ARG A 174 9.45 -2.39 -12.23
N LEU A 175 10.56 -1.75 -11.84
CA LEU A 175 11.89 -2.11 -12.30
C LEU A 175 12.25 -3.56 -11.91
N ALA A 176 12.00 -3.94 -10.66
CA ALA A 176 12.18 -5.30 -10.18
C ALA A 176 11.24 -6.30 -10.87
N LEU A 177 9.98 -5.93 -11.07
CA LEU A 177 8.98 -6.76 -11.75
C LEU A 177 9.41 -7.08 -13.19
N GLY A 178 9.93 -6.10 -13.92
CA GLY A 178 10.39 -6.29 -15.29
C GLY A 178 11.58 -7.24 -15.40
N ASP A 179 12.52 -7.18 -14.44
CA ASP A 179 13.60 -8.17 -14.35
C ASP A 179 13.05 -9.57 -14.09
N CYS A 180 12.16 -9.73 -13.11
CA CYS A 180 11.52 -11.01 -12.81
C CYS A 180 10.73 -11.60 -13.98
N ARG A 181 10.19 -10.75 -14.88
CA ARG A 181 9.47 -11.17 -16.09
C ARG A 181 10.37 -11.36 -17.29
N GLY A 182 11.67 -11.07 -17.17
CA GLY A 182 12.62 -11.14 -18.27
C GLY A 182 12.45 -10.06 -19.34
N GLU A 183 11.77 -8.96 -19.03
CA GLU A 183 11.62 -7.79 -19.91
C GLU A 183 12.95 -7.04 -20.06
N TRP A 184 13.78 -7.10 -19.04
CA TRP A 184 15.17 -6.63 -18.99
C TRP A 184 15.97 -7.43 -17.96
N LEU A 185 17.26 -7.18 -17.92
CA LEU A 185 18.16 -7.81 -16.96
C LEU A 185 18.87 -6.72 -16.16
N LEU A 186 18.78 -6.77 -14.85
CA LEU A 186 19.53 -5.93 -13.93
C LEU A 186 20.78 -6.66 -13.43
N PRO A 187 21.87 -5.94 -13.17
CA PRO A 187 22.96 -6.48 -12.37
C PRO A 187 22.47 -6.91 -10.98
N GLU A 188 23.02 -7.99 -10.43
CA GLU A 188 22.61 -8.54 -9.12
C GLU A 188 22.58 -7.50 -7.98
N PRO A 189 23.57 -6.59 -7.83
CA PRO A 189 23.52 -5.56 -6.79
C PRO A 189 22.31 -4.62 -6.96
N ASP A 190 21.94 -4.26 -8.19
CA ASP A 190 20.83 -3.36 -8.50
C ASP A 190 19.49 -4.05 -8.21
N PHE A 191 19.35 -5.30 -8.68
CA PHE A 191 18.16 -6.11 -8.40
C PHE A 191 17.92 -6.27 -6.90
N THR A 192 18.97 -6.57 -6.13
CA THR A 192 18.89 -6.70 -4.67
C THR A 192 18.43 -5.40 -3.99
N GLN A 193 18.76 -4.23 -4.54
CA GLN A 193 18.34 -2.94 -3.99
C GLN A 193 16.87 -2.62 -4.30
N VAL A 194 16.38 -2.94 -5.51
CA VAL A 194 15.03 -2.57 -5.93
C VAL A 194 13.97 -3.60 -5.57
N ARG A 195 14.33 -4.89 -5.48
CA ARG A 195 13.42 -6.00 -5.20
C ARG A 195 12.58 -5.81 -3.92
N PRO A 196 13.12 -5.30 -2.80
CA PRO A 196 12.33 -5.07 -1.59
C PRO A 196 11.16 -4.10 -1.78
N ARG A 197 11.24 -3.17 -2.76
CA ARG A 197 10.15 -2.24 -3.03
C ARG A 197 8.90 -2.96 -3.54
N MET A 198 9.10 -4.04 -4.31
CA MET A 198 8.01 -4.90 -4.79
C MET A 198 7.52 -5.88 -3.72
N ASP A 199 8.45 -6.51 -2.98
CA ASP A 199 8.10 -7.62 -2.08
C ASP A 199 7.68 -7.15 -0.67
N THR A 200 8.22 -6.05 -0.19
CA THR A 200 7.99 -5.53 1.18
C THR A 200 7.83 -4.01 1.16
N PRO A 201 6.78 -3.48 0.48
CA PRO A 201 6.53 -2.04 0.43
C PRO A 201 6.32 -1.45 1.83
N VAL A 202 6.65 -0.16 1.98
CA VAL A 202 6.55 0.54 3.27
C VAL A 202 5.36 1.51 3.24
N PRO A 203 4.24 1.19 3.90
CA PRO A 203 3.06 2.05 3.91
C PRO A 203 3.35 3.37 4.62
N ARG A 204 2.92 4.49 4.05
CA ARG A 204 3.22 5.84 4.52
C ARG A 204 2.25 6.36 5.60
N VAL A 205 1.86 5.51 6.53
CA VAL A 205 0.86 5.81 7.57
C VAL A 205 1.22 7.06 8.37
N ALA A 206 2.46 7.18 8.84
CA ALA A 206 2.90 8.35 9.61
C ALA A 206 2.82 9.65 8.80
N LEU A 207 3.12 9.58 7.49
CA LEU A 207 2.97 10.72 6.58
C LEU A 207 1.50 11.08 6.40
N GLY A 208 0.63 10.13 6.06
CA GLY A 208 -0.80 10.37 5.89
C GLY A 208 -1.41 11.07 7.11
N MET A 209 -1.10 10.57 8.31
CA MET A 209 -1.55 11.20 9.56
C MET A 209 -1.00 12.62 9.75
N ALA A 210 0.25 12.88 9.35
CA ALA A 210 0.88 14.20 9.48
C ALA A 210 0.34 15.22 8.46
N LEU A 211 -0.21 14.75 7.34
CA LEU A 211 -0.78 15.60 6.29
C LEU A 211 -2.21 16.08 6.59
N ARG A 212 -2.86 15.60 7.65
CA ARG A 212 -4.19 16.06 8.06
C ARG A 212 -4.19 17.56 8.32
N GLY A 213 -5.09 18.28 7.65
CA GLY A 213 -5.18 19.74 7.74
C GLY A 213 -4.09 20.53 6.99
N VAL A 214 -3.11 19.83 6.40
CA VAL A 214 -2.02 20.41 5.57
C VAL A 214 -2.30 20.15 4.08
N ALA A 215 -2.50 18.89 3.71
CA ALA A 215 -2.86 18.51 2.35
C ALA A 215 -4.37 18.65 2.10
N HIS A 216 -4.74 19.03 0.87
CA HIS A 216 -6.13 19.04 0.44
C HIS A 216 -6.59 17.66 -0.02
N ALA A 217 -5.84 17.03 -0.92
CA ALA A 217 -6.16 15.69 -1.42
C ALA A 217 -4.96 14.75 -1.31
N ALA A 218 -5.21 13.45 -1.22
CA ALA A 218 -4.20 12.42 -1.27
C ALA A 218 -4.76 11.11 -1.82
N LEU A 219 -3.86 10.27 -2.34
CA LEU A 219 -4.03 8.85 -2.59
C LEU A 219 -2.66 8.16 -2.52
N ASP A 220 -2.65 6.84 -2.48
CA ASP A 220 -1.43 6.06 -2.67
C ASP A 220 -1.26 5.64 -4.14
N ILE A 221 -0.03 5.34 -4.53
CA ILE A 221 0.31 4.95 -5.91
C ILE A 221 0.43 3.42 -5.96
N SER A 222 -0.63 2.78 -6.44
CA SER A 222 -0.75 1.32 -6.57
C SER A 222 -0.71 0.84 -8.03
N ASP A 223 -1.35 1.55 -8.94
CA ASP A 223 -1.49 1.19 -10.36
C ASP A 223 -0.60 2.02 -11.29
N GLY A 224 0.05 3.03 -10.74
CA GLY A 224 0.94 3.95 -11.43
C GLY A 224 0.47 5.39 -11.41
N LEU A 225 1.42 6.31 -11.29
CA LEU A 225 1.17 7.73 -11.04
C LEU A 225 0.14 8.37 -11.99
N LEU A 226 0.19 8.06 -13.29
CA LEU A 226 -0.72 8.68 -14.27
C LEU A 226 -2.19 8.31 -13.99
N GLY A 227 -2.46 7.02 -13.72
CA GLY A 227 -3.81 6.55 -13.41
C GLY A 227 -4.28 7.08 -12.06
N ASP A 228 -3.44 6.92 -11.06
CA ASP A 228 -3.78 7.29 -9.69
C ASP A 228 -3.98 8.81 -9.55
N LEU A 229 -3.06 9.65 -10.06
CA LEU A 229 -3.27 11.10 -10.10
C LEU A 229 -4.53 11.46 -10.91
N GLY A 230 -4.80 10.73 -12.00
CA GLY A 230 -6.02 10.87 -12.80
C GLY A 230 -7.29 10.79 -11.96
N HIS A 231 -7.33 9.90 -10.97
CA HIS A 231 -8.47 9.79 -10.04
C HIS A 231 -8.64 11.03 -9.15
N ILE A 232 -7.55 11.65 -8.68
CA ILE A 232 -7.66 12.95 -7.98
C ILE A 232 -8.25 14.00 -8.92
N LEU A 233 -7.72 14.09 -10.15
CA LEU A 233 -8.14 15.12 -11.12
C LEU A 233 -9.62 14.98 -11.49
N GLU A 234 -10.05 13.75 -11.79
CA GLU A 234 -11.45 13.47 -12.11
C GLU A 234 -12.39 13.81 -10.96
N ARG A 235 -12.07 13.34 -9.75
CA ARG A 235 -12.91 13.54 -8.55
C ARG A 235 -12.93 14.99 -8.11
N SER A 236 -11.84 15.74 -8.30
CA SER A 236 -11.74 17.16 -7.98
C SER A 236 -12.17 18.09 -9.12
N GLN A 237 -12.52 17.54 -10.29
CA GLN A 237 -12.89 18.29 -11.50
C GLN A 237 -11.81 19.33 -11.88
N ALA A 238 -10.56 18.93 -11.81
CA ALA A 238 -9.39 19.78 -12.05
C ALA A 238 -8.45 19.14 -13.08
N GLY A 239 -7.42 19.88 -13.48
CA GLY A 239 -6.31 19.36 -14.27
C GLY A 239 -5.00 19.44 -13.52
N ALA A 240 -3.93 19.01 -14.17
CA ALA A 240 -2.57 19.11 -13.63
C ALA A 240 -1.53 19.38 -14.70
N LEU A 241 -0.47 20.05 -14.29
CA LEU A 241 0.81 20.13 -14.98
C LEU A 241 1.83 19.33 -14.17
N LEU A 242 2.38 18.26 -14.74
CA LEU A 242 3.33 17.36 -14.09
C LEU A 242 4.69 17.46 -14.77
N ASP A 243 5.73 17.81 -14.01
CA ASP A 243 7.13 17.80 -14.44
C ASP A 243 7.68 16.36 -14.32
N VAL A 244 7.86 15.70 -15.47
CA VAL A 244 8.30 14.28 -15.51
C VAL A 244 9.76 14.11 -15.09
N ASP A 245 10.58 15.15 -15.18
CA ASP A 245 11.99 15.12 -14.78
C ASP A 245 12.15 15.35 -13.27
N ALA A 246 11.17 15.97 -12.62
CA ALA A 246 11.13 16.16 -11.17
C ALA A 246 10.68 14.89 -10.40
N LEU A 247 10.16 13.86 -11.09
CA LEU A 247 9.71 12.64 -10.43
C LEU A 247 10.85 11.98 -9.65
N PRO A 248 10.66 11.69 -8.35
CA PRO A 248 11.71 11.11 -7.52
C PRO A 248 11.96 9.65 -7.90
N ARG A 249 13.22 9.29 -8.09
CA ARG A 249 13.68 7.94 -8.44
C ARG A 249 14.90 7.55 -7.63
N SER A 250 15.10 6.25 -7.44
CA SER A 250 16.31 5.72 -6.81
C SER A 250 17.54 5.93 -7.69
N ALA A 251 18.73 5.78 -7.13
CA ALA A 251 19.97 5.81 -7.90
C ALA A 251 19.99 4.71 -8.97
N VAL A 252 19.50 3.50 -8.64
CA VAL A 252 19.43 2.38 -9.60
C VAL A 252 18.53 2.71 -10.79
N LEU A 253 17.35 3.28 -10.54
CA LEU A 253 16.44 3.65 -11.61
C LEU A 253 16.98 4.84 -12.42
N ALA A 254 17.68 5.79 -11.79
CA ALA A 254 18.26 6.95 -12.47
C ALA A 254 19.37 6.56 -13.48
N GLU A 255 20.03 5.43 -13.29
CA GLU A 255 21.04 4.88 -14.22
C GLU A 255 20.43 4.11 -15.38
N GLN A 256 19.10 3.85 -15.37
CA GLN A 256 18.44 3.15 -16.47
C GLN A 256 18.21 4.06 -17.69
N PRO A 257 17.99 3.49 -18.88
CA PRO A 257 17.59 4.28 -20.05
C PRO A 257 16.36 5.13 -19.76
N GLU A 258 16.32 6.35 -20.29
CA GLU A 258 15.25 7.33 -20.01
C GLU A 258 13.84 6.77 -20.24
N ALA A 259 13.64 6.03 -21.33
CA ALA A 259 12.34 5.40 -21.62
C ALA A 259 11.89 4.46 -20.49
N ARG A 260 12.82 3.69 -19.88
CA ARG A 260 12.55 2.82 -18.76
C ARG A 260 12.28 3.62 -17.48
N GLN A 261 13.06 4.69 -17.25
CA GLN A 261 12.79 5.58 -16.11
C GLN A 261 11.37 6.14 -16.18
N ARG A 262 10.95 6.63 -17.35
CA ARG A 262 9.60 7.16 -17.57
C ARG A 262 8.52 6.10 -17.45
N GLU A 263 8.74 4.91 -18.02
CA GLU A 263 7.82 3.79 -17.84
C GLU A 263 7.62 3.44 -16.36
N CYS A 264 8.71 3.25 -15.63
CA CYS A 264 8.64 2.87 -14.21
C CYS A 264 8.01 3.96 -13.33
N THR A 265 8.32 5.24 -13.53
CA THR A 265 7.82 6.31 -12.67
C THR A 265 6.42 6.81 -13.02
N LEU A 266 6.01 6.72 -14.29
CA LEU A 266 4.71 7.24 -14.74
C LEU A 266 3.60 6.18 -14.70
N ALA A 267 3.92 4.96 -15.15
CA ALA A 267 2.95 3.88 -15.30
C ALA A 267 3.26 2.64 -14.46
N GLY A 268 4.40 2.61 -13.78
CA GLY A 268 4.74 1.54 -12.84
C GLY A 268 3.88 1.60 -11.58
N GLY A 269 3.27 0.47 -11.21
CA GLY A 269 2.53 0.32 -9.97
C GLY A 269 3.37 -0.31 -8.86
N ASP A 270 2.69 -0.70 -7.79
CA ASP A 270 3.26 -1.39 -6.62
C ASP A 270 4.22 -0.50 -5.77
N ASP A 271 4.18 0.83 -5.93
CA ASP A 271 5.07 1.75 -5.21
C ASP A 271 4.61 2.02 -3.77
N TYR A 272 3.29 2.13 -3.54
CA TYR A 272 2.66 2.43 -2.24
C TYR A 272 3.25 3.69 -1.57
N GLU A 273 3.69 4.65 -2.38
CA GLU A 273 4.01 6.01 -1.97
C GLU A 273 2.74 6.87 -2.02
N LEU A 274 2.72 7.99 -1.29
CA LEU A 274 1.60 8.93 -1.37
C LEU A 274 1.86 9.99 -2.45
N CYS A 275 0.84 10.18 -3.33
CA CYS A 275 0.67 11.37 -4.13
C CYS A 275 -0.35 12.26 -3.42
N PHE A 276 0.01 13.50 -3.13
CA PHE A 276 -0.89 14.44 -2.45
C PHE A 276 -0.79 15.85 -3.00
N THR A 277 -1.85 16.62 -2.78
CA THR A 277 -1.91 18.04 -3.19
C THR A 277 -2.01 18.94 -1.97
N ALA A 278 -1.32 20.07 -2.01
CA ALA A 278 -1.31 21.01 -0.91
C ALA A 278 -1.14 22.45 -1.41
N PRO A 279 -1.66 23.46 -0.68
CA PRO A 279 -1.49 24.86 -1.07
C PRO A 279 -0.01 25.24 -1.05
N ALA A 280 0.41 26.11 -1.99
CA ALA A 280 1.81 26.56 -2.09
C ALA A 280 2.36 27.16 -0.77
N GLY A 281 1.49 27.71 0.08
CA GLY A 281 1.86 28.22 1.40
C GLY A 281 2.25 27.15 2.41
N ALA A 282 1.95 25.86 2.15
CA ALA A 282 2.29 24.74 3.06
C ALA A 282 3.69 24.13 2.80
N ARG A 283 4.46 24.66 1.84
CA ARG A 283 5.76 24.10 1.44
C ARG A 283 6.74 23.93 2.61
N GLU A 284 6.84 24.91 3.49
CA GLU A 284 7.74 24.87 4.65
C GLU A 284 7.27 23.79 5.67
N GLU A 285 5.96 23.70 5.90
CA GLU A 285 5.38 22.69 6.77
C GLU A 285 5.59 21.28 6.23
N ILE A 286 5.39 21.09 4.91
CA ILE A 286 5.64 19.80 4.23
C ILE A 286 7.12 19.42 4.33
N ALA A 287 8.04 20.37 4.12
CA ALA A 287 9.47 20.12 4.30
C ALA A 287 9.82 19.71 5.74
N ALA A 288 9.19 20.36 6.74
CA ALA A 288 9.36 20.01 8.15
C ALA A 288 8.79 18.63 8.48
N ILE A 289 7.65 18.24 7.88
CA ILE A 289 7.09 16.89 8.00
C ILE A 289 8.07 15.86 7.43
N GLY A 290 8.58 16.08 6.21
CA GLY A 290 9.55 15.19 5.57
C GLY A 290 10.81 15.01 6.42
N ALA A 291 11.39 16.11 6.91
CA ALA A 291 12.56 16.08 7.78
C ALA A 291 12.31 15.30 9.09
N ARG A 292 11.17 15.52 9.75
CA ARG A 292 10.79 14.79 10.97
C ARG A 292 10.61 13.29 10.76
N LEU A 293 10.07 12.90 9.60
CA LEU A 293 9.83 11.50 9.26
C LEU A 293 11.03 10.82 8.60
N GLY A 294 12.09 11.56 8.28
CA GLY A 294 13.22 11.04 7.51
C GLY A 294 12.80 10.57 6.10
N LEU A 295 11.75 11.17 5.53
CA LEU A 295 11.14 10.77 4.27
C LEU A 295 11.22 11.92 3.26
N PRO A 296 11.90 11.74 2.11
CA PRO A 296 11.88 12.74 1.05
C PRO A 296 10.46 12.99 0.55
N LEU A 297 10.10 14.27 0.42
CA LEU A 297 8.85 14.72 -0.17
C LEU A 297 9.20 15.64 -1.34
N THR A 298 8.82 15.24 -2.55
CA THR A 298 9.24 15.92 -3.78
C THR A 298 8.03 16.59 -4.44
N ARG A 299 8.15 17.91 -4.71
CA ARG A 299 7.17 18.62 -5.51
C ARG A 299 7.40 18.31 -6.99
N VAL A 300 6.35 17.83 -7.67
CA VAL A 300 6.44 17.34 -9.05
C VAL A 300 5.52 18.06 -10.03
N GLY A 301 4.74 19.03 -9.57
CA GLY A 301 3.81 19.75 -10.46
C GLY A 301 2.84 20.62 -9.70
N ASN A 302 1.74 20.98 -10.36
CA ASN A 302 0.67 21.76 -9.78
C ASN A 302 -0.70 21.41 -10.39
N ILE A 303 -1.74 21.63 -9.60
CA ILE A 303 -3.15 21.51 -10.01
C ILE A 303 -3.56 22.74 -10.79
N THR A 304 -4.26 22.55 -11.91
CA THR A 304 -4.74 23.60 -12.81
C THR A 304 -6.27 23.61 -12.90
N PRO A 305 -6.89 24.76 -13.25
CA PRO A 305 -8.34 24.82 -13.40
C PRO A 305 -8.84 24.09 -14.67
N GLU A 306 -8.02 24.04 -15.73
CA GLU A 306 -8.40 23.35 -16.97
C GLU A 306 -8.23 21.83 -16.79
N PRO A 307 -9.29 21.02 -17.01
CA PRO A 307 -9.21 19.57 -16.88
C PRO A 307 -8.13 18.93 -17.76
N GLY A 308 -7.65 17.76 -17.32
CA GLY A 308 -6.66 16.95 -18.02
C GLY A 308 -5.27 17.02 -17.41
N LEU A 309 -4.51 15.95 -17.61
CA LEU A 309 -3.12 15.83 -17.18
C LEU A 309 -2.19 16.19 -18.33
N ARG A 310 -1.36 17.20 -18.11
CA ARG A 310 -0.33 17.66 -19.06
C ARG A 310 1.04 17.33 -18.48
N LEU A 311 1.86 16.68 -19.29
CA LEU A 311 3.24 16.33 -18.93
C LEU A 311 4.18 17.37 -19.56
N VAL A 312 5.16 17.81 -18.77
CA VAL A 312 6.22 18.73 -19.23
C VAL A 312 7.58 18.24 -18.75
N ASP A 313 8.62 18.64 -19.47
CA ASP A 313 10.01 18.50 -19.01
C ASP A 313 10.36 19.63 -18.01
N ARG A 314 11.61 19.61 -17.52
CA ARG A 314 12.13 20.62 -16.59
C ARG A 314 12.12 22.04 -17.16
N GLU A 315 12.25 22.19 -18.48
CA GLU A 315 12.20 23.45 -19.20
C GLU A 315 10.75 23.93 -19.46
N GLY A 316 9.74 23.10 -19.15
CA GLY A 316 8.33 23.38 -19.37
C GLY A 316 7.82 23.04 -20.77
N ASN A 317 8.60 22.31 -21.58
CA ASN A 317 8.16 21.87 -22.90
C ASN A 317 7.20 20.66 -22.74
N PRO A 318 6.15 20.60 -23.57
CA PRO A 318 5.22 19.47 -23.55
C PRO A 318 5.91 18.13 -23.83
N CYS A 319 5.65 17.15 -22.98
CA CYS A 319 6.06 15.76 -23.15
C CYS A 319 4.86 14.88 -23.45
N THR A 320 5.09 13.80 -24.20
CA THR A 320 4.08 12.77 -24.45
C THR A 320 4.57 11.43 -23.90
N TYR A 321 3.66 10.70 -23.29
CA TYR A 321 3.89 9.33 -22.85
C TYR A 321 2.74 8.46 -23.39
N GLY A 322 3.09 7.40 -24.12
CA GLY A 322 2.11 6.53 -24.82
C GLY A 322 1.66 5.31 -24.00
N GLY A 323 2.20 5.11 -22.79
CA GLY A 323 1.79 4.02 -21.91
C GLY A 323 0.56 4.37 -21.07
N SER A 324 -0.03 3.34 -20.44
CA SER A 324 -1.14 3.45 -19.49
C SER A 324 -0.73 2.83 -18.17
N SER A 325 -1.35 3.27 -17.08
CA SER A 325 -1.29 2.60 -15.79
C SER A 325 -1.91 1.19 -15.86
N PHE A 326 -1.62 0.39 -14.85
CA PHE A 326 -2.09 -0.99 -14.80
C PHE A 326 -3.63 -1.04 -14.74
N ASP A 327 -4.22 -2.01 -15.42
CA ASP A 327 -5.65 -2.35 -15.37
C ASP A 327 -5.80 -3.87 -15.38
N HIS A 328 -6.52 -4.42 -14.41
CA HIS A 328 -6.75 -5.86 -14.27
C HIS A 328 -7.46 -6.49 -15.46
N PHE A 329 -8.25 -5.73 -16.21
CA PHE A 329 -9.10 -6.19 -17.30
C PHE A 329 -8.71 -5.62 -18.67
N ALA A 330 -7.70 -4.74 -18.72
CA ALA A 330 -7.15 -4.31 -20.01
C ALA A 330 -6.51 -5.50 -20.73
N SER A 331 -6.73 -5.60 -22.02
CA SER A 331 -6.05 -6.59 -22.87
C SER A 331 -4.56 -6.26 -22.91
N PRO A 332 -3.68 -7.27 -22.85
CA PRO A 332 -2.23 -7.06 -22.90
C PRO A 332 -1.79 -6.46 -24.25
#